data_1eff50ddab0ab073d2398ad22bbd6136
#
_entry.id   1eff50ddab0ab073d2398ad22bbd6136
#
_cell.length_a   1.000
_cell.length_b   1.000
_cell.length_c   1.000
_cell.angle_alpha   90.00
_cell.angle_beta   90.00
_cell.angle_gamma   90.00
#
_symmetry.space_group_name_H-M   'P 1'
#
loop_
_entity.id
_entity.type
_entity.pdbx_description
1 polymer ?
#
loop_
_entity_poly.entity_id
_entity_poly.type
_entity_poly.pdbx_seq_one_letter_code
_entity_poly.pdbx_strand_id
1 'polypeptide(L)'
;MISSPLNYTGNKFKLLKQLIPYLEKTENLVDVFAGSGLVALNSYSKNIVLNDNNKITIDLLNYFKNNNSDFIIKEMDKIIKKYGFTDSYRKGLHFYYEEKHEGLSRFNKEPYNNLKDDYNDNPSTIKLFALIIYGFNHYIRFNSQGIFNVPVGKVDYSGSLRKKTTEYCQAFKQKNVIITKKDFRDNSLYADKEAMYYFDPPYLITQAPYNASWTELDEKDLLDKLEKLDKEGYKFALSNVIESNGQTNELLKKWAKNYNVIYLNRKYLNSNYRKKNITIAKEVLITNYEVKIDE
;
A
#
# COMPACT_ATOMS: atom_id res chain seq x y z
N MET A 1 -12.49 -9.21 4.48
CA MET A 1 -11.19 -8.68 4.00
C MET A 1 -10.81 -7.44 4.78
N ILE A 2 -9.58 -7.40 5.25
CA ILE A 2 -9.02 -6.35 6.09
C ILE A 2 -8.55 -5.20 5.20
N SER A 3 -8.83 -3.97 5.60
CA SER A 3 -8.33 -2.76 4.95
C SER A 3 -7.27 -2.08 5.81
N SER A 4 -6.29 -1.42 5.18
CA SER A 4 -5.27 -0.64 5.90
C SER A 4 -5.78 0.76 6.25
N PRO A 5 -5.44 1.33 7.42
CA PRO A 5 -5.63 2.75 7.68
C PRO A 5 -4.64 3.61 6.88
N LEU A 6 -3.54 3.00 6.41
CA LEU A 6 -2.62 3.61 5.47
C LEU A 6 -3.24 3.52 4.07
N ASN A 7 -3.72 4.64 3.54
CA ASN A 7 -4.18 4.73 2.16
C ASN A 7 -2.97 4.74 1.20
N TYR A 8 -2.15 3.69 1.30
CA TYR A 8 -0.95 3.54 0.48
C TYR A 8 -1.34 3.60 -1.01
N THR A 9 -0.70 4.49 -1.76
CA THR A 9 -0.99 4.65 -3.18
C THR A 9 -0.66 3.33 -3.89
N GLY A 10 -1.56 2.85 -4.74
CA GLY A 10 -1.38 1.55 -5.41
C GLY A 10 -1.89 0.34 -4.60
N ASN A 11 -2.43 0.52 -3.37
CA ASN A 11 -2.89 -0.63 -2.59
C ASN A 11 -3.93 -1.47 -3.36
N LYS A 12 -3.86 -2.78 -3.16
CA LYS A 12 -4.69 -3.78 -3.86
C LYS A 12 -6.07 -4.01 -3.23
N PHE A 13 -6.50 -3.20 -2.24
CA PHE A 13 -7.73 -3.47 -1.49
C PHE A 13 -8.95 -3.73 -2.39
N LYS A 14 -9.11 -2.92 -3.45
CA LYS A 14 -10.23 -3.07 -4.40
C LYS A 14 -10.14 -4.34 -5.26
N LEU A 15 -8.95 -4.92 -5.38
CA LEU A 15 -8.69 -6.12 -6.18
C LEU A 15 -8.56 -7.39 -5.34
N LEU A 16 -8.48 -7.29 -4.01
CA LEU A 16 -8.25 -8.46 -3.14
C LEU A 16 -9.25 -9.59 -3.39
N LYS A 17 -10.54 -9.26 -3.59
CA LYS A 17 -11.57 -10.28 -3.87
C LYS A 17 -11.30 -11.08 -5.15
N GLN A 18 -10.68 -10.44 -6.16
CA GLN A 18 -10.30 -11.10 -7.39
C GLN A 18 -8.93 -11.78 -7.26
N LEU A 19 -7.98 -11.14 -6.58
CA LEU A 19 -6.59 -11.55 -6.52
C LEU A 19 -6.35 -12.74 -5.58
N ILE A 20 -6.91 -12.70 -4.36
CA ILE A 20 -6.66 -13.74 -3.34
C ILE A 20 -7.01 -15.16 -3.80
N PRO A 21 -8.13 -15.41 -4.50
CA PRO A 21 -8.45 -16.76 -5.00
C PRO A 21 -7.43 -17.34 -5.99
N TYR A 22 -6.65 -16.48 -6.64
CA TYR A 22 -5.62 -16.89 -7.59
C TYR A 22 -4.25 -17.14 -6.95
N LEU A 23 -4.03 -16.74 -5.69
CA LEU A 23 -2.81 -17.05 -4.98
C LEU A 23 -2.82 -18.50 -4.53
N GLU A 24 -1.68 -19.17 -4.72
CA GLU A 24 -1.49 -20.54 -4.23
C GLU A 24 -1.73 -20.61 -2.71
N LYS A 25 -2.48 -21.62 -2.28
CA LYS A 25 -2.79 -21.84 -0.86
C LYS A 25 -1.60 -22.55 -0.17
N THR A 26 -0.56 -21.78 0.17
CA THR A 26 0.62 -22.25 0.90
C THR A 26 0.58 -21.81 2.35
N GLU A 27 1.34 -22.49 3.21
CA GLU A 27 1.49 -22.08 4.61
C GLU A 27 2.32 -20.79 4.74
N ASN A 28 3.29 -20.59 3.84
CA ASN A 28 4.23 -19.49 3.83
C ASN A 28 4.02 -18.59 2.61
N LEU A 29 4.01 -17.27 2.82
CA LEU A 29 3.95 -16.28 1.74
C LEU A 29 4.97 -15.17 1.96
N VAL A 30 5.69 -14.82 0.91
CA VAL A 30 6.60 -13.67 0.88
C VAL A 30 6.02 -12.59 -0.04
N ASP A 31 5.64 -11.45 0.54
CA ASP A 31 5.20 -10.25 -0.18
C ASP A 31 6.44 -9.37 -0.40
N VAL A 32 6.98 -9.40 -1.63
CA VAL A 32 8.30 -8.85 -1.96
C VAL A 32 8.28 -7.33 -2.06
N PHE A 33 7.12 -6.74 -2.40
CA PHE A 33 6.87 -5.30 -2.46
C PHE A 33 5.64 -4.97 -1.60
N ALA A 34 5.74 -5.22 -0.30
CA ALA A 34 4.59 -5.31 0.57
C ALA A 34 3.76 -4.01 0.67
N GLY A 35 4.37 -2.83 0.56
CA GLY A 35 3.67 -1.57 0.77
C GLY A 35 2.92 -1.60 2.12
N SER A 36 1.59 -1.60 2.07
CA SER A 36 0.75 -1.74 3.27
C SER A 36 0.52 -3.20 3.71
N GLY A 37 1.13 -4.19 3.08
CA GLY A 37 1.01 -5.62 3.43
C GLY A 37 -0.36 -6.23 3.21
N LEU A 38 -1.28 -5.56 2.49
CA LEU A 38 -2.68 -5.97 2.42
C LEU A 38 -2.87 -7.32 1.73
N VAL A 39 -2.04 -7.66 0.75
CA VAL A 39 -2.17 -8.94 0.04
C VAL A 39 -1.81 -10.09 0.98
N ALA A 40 -0.65 -10.02 1.60
CA ALA A 40 -0.22 -11.06 2.54
C ALA A 40 -1.11 -11.16 3.78
N LEU A 41 -1.53 -10.02 4.35
CA LEU A 41 -2.43 -10.00 5.52
C LEU A 41 -3.82 -10.59 5.23
N ASN A 42 -4.29 -10.55 3.98
CA ASN A 42 -5.56 -11.14 3.55
C ASN A 42 -5.40 -12.52 2.89
N SER A 43 -4.17 -13.04 2.69
CA SER A 43 -3.92 -14.35 2.11
C SER A 43 -4.35 -15.50 3.03
N TYR A 44 -4.32 -16.72 2.53
CA TYR A 44 -4.56 -17.94 3.31
C TYR A 44 -3.37 -18.33 4.19
N SER A 45 -2.16 -17.85 3.89
CA SER A 45 -0.92 -18.21 4.56
C SER A 45 -0.91 -17.77 6.02
N LYS A 46 -0.39 -18.63 6.89
CA LYS A 46 -0.23 -18.35 8.32
C LYS A 46 1.08 -17.60 8.61
N ASN A 47 2.14 -17.96 7.92
CA ASN A 47 3.46 -17.35 8.05
C ASN A 47 3.65 -16.40 6.87
N ILE A 48 3.91 -15.13 7.14
CA ILE A 48 4.09 -14.14 6.09
C ILE A 48 5.36 -13.32 6.31
N VAL A 49 6.08 -13.07 5.23
CA VAL A 49 7.16 -12.10 5.18
C VAL A 49 6.66 -10.87 4.42
N LEU A 50 6.68 -9.72 5.06
CA LEU A 50 6.41 -8.42 4.44
C LEU A 50 7.74 -7.75 4.17
N ASN A 51 8.15 -7.70 2.91
CA ASN A 51 9.37 -7.04 2.50
C ASN A 51 9.06 -5.75 1.73
N ASP A 52 9.84 -4.72 1.97
CA ASP A 52 9.84 -3.50 1.17
C ASP A 52 11.24 -2.87 1.24
N ASN A 53 11.70 -2.19 0.19
CA ASN A 53 12.98 -1.49 0.23
C ASN A 53 12.87 -0.11 0.88
N ASN A 54 11.67 0.43 1.06
CA ASN A 54 11.41 1.74 1.64
C ASN A 54 11.40 1.65 3.18
N LYS A 55 12.38 2.30 3.81
CA LYS A 55 12.48 2.37 5.27
C LYS A 55 11.22 2.88 5.95
N ILE A 56 10.55 3.88 5.37
CA ILE A 56 9.34 4.49 5.94
C ILE A 56 8.19 3.49 5.98
N THR A 57 8.03 2.71 4.90
CA THR A 57 7.06 1.62 4.83
C THR A 57 7.33 0.60 5.94
N ILE A 58 8.57 0.18 6.08
CA ILE A 58 9.01 -0.79 7.10
C ILE A 58 8.77 -0.26 8.53
N ASP A 59 9.09 1.01 8.79
CA ASP A 59 8.86 1.63 10.10
C ASP A 59 7.35 1.66 10.44
N LEU A 60 6.50 1.99 9.47
CA LEU A 60 5.03 1.96 9.64
C LEU A 60 4.52 0.55 9.90
N LEU A 61 4.94 -0.45 9.11
CA LEU A 61 4.53 -1.85 9.29
C LEU A 61 4.95 -2.36 10.68
N ASN A 62 6.19 -2.11 11.11
CA ASN A 62 6.69 -2.47 12.43
C ASN A 62 5.89 -1.77 13.55
N TYR A 63 5.52 -0.51 13.35
CA TYR A 63 4.72 0.22 14.33
C TYR A 63 3.35 -0.43 14.57
N PHE A 64 2.64 -0.81 13.49
CA PHE A 64 1.35 -1.49 13.60
C PHE A 64 1.47 -2.93 14.12
N LYS A 65 2.53 -3.64 13.77
CA LYS A 65 2.79 -4.99 14.28
C LYS A 65 3.07 -5.01 15.78
N ASN A 66 3.89 -4.06 16.25
CA ASN A 66 4.42 -4.07 17.63
C ASN A 66 3.51 -3.39 18.65
N ASN A 67 2.49 -2.63 18.20
CA ASN A 67 1.59 -1.92 19.08
C ASN A 67 0.15 -2.44 18.93
N ASN A 68 -0.59 -2.43 20.03
CA ASN A 68 -2.02 -2.72 19.97
C ASN A 68 -2.81 -1.50 19.48
N SER A 69 -4.01 -1.73 18.97
CA SER A 69 -4.89 -0.69 18.43
C SER A 69 -5.23 0.40 19.44
N ASP A 70 -5.46 0.02 20.69
CA ASP A 70 -5.88 0.97 21.73
C ASP A 70 -4.76 1.95 22.06
N PHE A 71 -3.51 1.46 22.08
CA PHE A 71 -2.33 2.31 22.22
C PHE A 71 -2.23 3.30 21.05
N ILE A 72 -2.31 2.82 19.80
CA ILE A 72 -2.20 3.67 18.61
C ILE A 72 -3.31 4.71 18.58
N ILE A 73 -4.57 4.32 18.88
CA ILE A 73 -5.71 5.21 18.92
C ILE A 73 -5.52 6.27 20.02
N LYS A 74 -5.04 5.87 21.19
CA LYS A 74 -4.75 6.81 22.30
C LYS A 74 -3.66 7.81 21.95
N GLU A 75 -2.59 7.36 21.28
CA GLU A 75 -1.52 8.28 20.83
C GLU A 75 -2.02 9.23 19.74
N MET A 76 -2.86 8.77 18.80
CA MET A 76 -3.54 9.64 17.83
C MET A 76 -4.43 10.68 18.53
N ASP A 77 -5.18 10.27 19.58
CA ASP A 77 -6.02 11.18 20.37
C ASP A 77 -5.21 12.26 21.08
N LYS A 78 -3.99 11.91 21.58
CA LYS A 78 -3.08 12.88 22.15
C LYS A 78 -2.63 13.91 21.11
N ILE A 79 -2.27 13.47 19.89
CA ILE A 79 -1.91 14.35 18.78
C ILE A 79 -3.09 15.27 18.42
N ILE A 80 -4.29 14.71 18.23
CA ILE A 80 -5.49 15.47 17.92
C ILE A 80 -5.71 16.59 18.95
N LYS A 81 -5.61 16.25 20.23
CA LYS A 81 -5.77 17.22 21.32
C LYS A 81 -4.64 18.24 21.37
N LYS A 82 -3.37 17.79 21.25
CA LYS A 82 -2.18 18.65 21.37
C LYS A 82 -2.17 19.76 20.30
N TYR A 83 -2.48 19.41 19.06
CA TYR A 83 -2.41 20.34 17.93
C TYR A 83 -3.74 21.02 17.60
N GLY A 84 -4.85 20.56 18.17
CA GLY A 84 -6.18 21.13 17.91
C GLY A 84 -6.81 20.67 16.60
N PHE A 85 -6.53 19.44 16.16
CA PHE A 85 -7.17 18.88 14.96
C PHE A 85 -8.68 18.69 15.13
N THR A 86 -9.39 18.64 14.01
CA THR A 86 -10.81 18.22 14.02
C THR A 86 -10.92 16.76 14.49
N ASP A 87 -12.00 16.50 15.21
CA ASP A 87 -12.35 15.18 15.75
C ASP A 87 -13.84 14.90 15.45
N SER A 88 -14.11 14.51 14.20
CA SER A 88 -15.48 14.21 13.76
C SER A 88 -16.03 12.94 14.43
N TYR A 89 -15.16 12.08 14.94
CA TYR A 89 -15.57 10.90 15.71
C TYR A 89 -16.31 11.27 17.00
N ARG A 90 -15.80 12.28 17.76
CA ARG A 90 -16.40 12.70 19.02
C ARG A 90 -17.44 13.81 18.86
N LYS A 91 -17.21 14.74 17.94
CA LYS A 91 -18.08 15.93 17.78
C LYS A 91 -19.14 15.78 16.71
N GLY A 92 -18.98 14.78 15.81
CA GLY A 92 -19.77 14.66 14.59
C GLY A 92 -19.31 15.64 13.49
N LEU A 93 -19.52 15.28 12.23
CA LEU A 93 -19.17 16.14 11.09
C LEU A 93 -19.99 17.44 11.08
N HIS A 94 -21.27 17.39 11.49
CA HIS A 94 -22.14 18.55 11.54
C HIS A 94 -21.62 19.70 12.41
N PHE A 95 -20.77 19.39 13.41
CA PHE A 95 -20.13 20.41 14.26
C PHE A 95 -19.18 21.32 13.47
N TYR A 96 -18.61 20.82 12.37
CA TYR A 96 -17.64 21.55 11.55
C TYR A 96 -18.23 22.13 10.27
N TYR A 97 -19.45 21.74 9.88
CA TYR A 97 -20.06 22.18 8.64
C TYR A 97 -21.24 23.12 8.86
N GLU A 98 -21.04 24.37 8.52
CA GLU A 98 -22.12 25.30 8.21
C GLU A 98 -22.53 25.16 6.72
N GLU A 99 -21.59 24.78 5.83
CA GLU A 99 -21.83 24.54 4.40
C GLU A 99 -21.08 23.26 3.90
N LYS A 100 -21.76 22.48 3.07
CA LYS A 100 -21.38 21.09 2.69
C LYS A 100 -20.13 20.93 1.80
N HIS A 101 -19.45 21.99 1.35
CA HIS A 101 -18.50 21.88 0.22
C HIS A 101 -17.01 22.04 0.53
N GLU A 102 -16.60 22.52 1.69
CA GLU A 102 -15.20 22.90 1.93
C GLU A 102 -14.32 21.80 2.56
N GLY A 103 -14.90 20.75 3.11
CA GLY A 103 -14.13 19.72 3.85
C GLY A 103 -13.47 20.30 5.11
N LEU A 104 -12.72 19.45 5.83
CA LEU A 104 -12.11 19.82 7.12
C LEU A 104 -10.79 20.57 6.98
N SER A 105 -10.29 20.81 5.77
CA SER A 105 -8.95 21.38 5.54
C SER A 105 -8.77 22.78 6.15
N ARG A 106 -9.80 23.63 6.16
CA ARG A 106 -9.71 24.97 6.75
C ARG A 106 -9.43 24.94 8.25
N PHE A 107 -10.05 24.00 8.96
CA PHE A 107 -9.85 23.84 10.41
C PHE A 107 -8.52 23.14 10.74
N ASN A 108 -8.06 22.27 9.86
CA ASN A 108 -6.86 21.48 10.09
C ASN A 108 -5.58 22.11 9.53
N LYS A 109 -5.65 23.25 8.80
CA LYS A 109 -4.49 23.86 8.12
C LYS A 109 -3.36 24.23 9.09
N GLU A 110 -3.71 24.98 10.13
CA GLU A 110 -2.74 25.39 11.15
C GLU A 110 -2.26 24.21 12.02
N PRO A 111 -3.17 23.39 12.62
CA PRO A 111 -2.78 22.17 13.32
C PRO A 111 -1.84 21.27 12.53
N TYR A 112 -2.12 21.10 11.23
CA TYR A 112 -1.34 20.26 10.34
C TYR A 112 0.07 20.81 10.08
N ASN A 113 0.19 22.12 9.85
CA ASN A 113 1.50 22.75 9.65
C ASN A 113 2.35 22.63 10.91
N ASN A 114 1.78 22.91 12.09
CA ASN A 114 2.48 22.79 13.38
C ASN A 114 2.95 21.33 13.63
N LEU A 115 2.12 20.33 13.33
CA LEU A 115 2.52 18.93 13.41
C LEU A 115 3.60 18.58 12.38
N LYS A 116 3.51 19.11 11.17
CA LYS A 116 4.47 18.85 10.09
C LYS A 116 5.85 19.42 10.43
N ASP A 117 5.89 20.62 10.98
CA ASP A 117 7.13 21.25 11.42
C ASP A 117 7.74 20.47 12.59
N ASP A 118 6.95 20.14 13.63
CA ASP A 118 7.40 19.28 14.74
C ASP A 118 7.85 17.88 14.27
N TYR A 119 7.22 17.32 13.23
CA TYR A 119 7.67 16.05 12.65
C TYR A 119 9.02 16.20 11.93
N ASN A 120 9.20 17.25 11.15
CA ASN A 120 10.43 17.49 10.41
C ASN A 120 11.61 17.77 11.34
N ASP A 121 11.37 18.41 12.49
CA ASP A 121 12.39 18.66 13.53
C ASP A 121 12.68 17.43 14.39
N ASN A 122 11.63 16.68 14.75
CA ASN A 122 11.72 15.50 15.62
C ASN A 122 10.81 14.38 15.11
N PRO A 123 11.27 13.58 14.13
CA PRO A 123 10.48 12.54 13.48
C PRO A 123 10.04 11.43 14.44
N SER A 124 8.77 11.00 14.31
CA SER A 124 8.27 9.78 14.93
C SER A 124 7.18 9.14 14.09
N THR A 125 7.05 7.82 14.17
CA THR A 125 6.10 7.06 13.33
C THR A 125 4.65 7.46 13.59
N ILE A 126 4.27 7.77 14.84
CA ILE A 126 2.91 8.21 15.14
C ILE A 126 2.60 9.60 14.59
N LYS A 127 3.56 10.55 14.62
CA LYS A 127 3.40 11.85 13.97
C LYS A 127 3.25 11.68 12.46
N LEU A 128 4.07 10.81 11.83
CA LEU A 128 3.95 10.51 10.41
C LEU A 128 2.60 9.89 10.10
N PHE A 129 2.10 8.95 10.90
CA PHE A 129 0.78 8.37 10.73
C PHE A 129 -0.32 9.44 10.78
N ALA A 130 -0.25 10.37 11.73
CA ALA A 130 -1.17 11.50 11.80
C ALA A 130 -1.08 12.40 10.56
N LEU A 131 0.13 12.72 10.08
CA LEU A 131 0.33 13.50 8.85
C LEU A 131 -0.21 12.79 7.61
N ILE A 132 -0.12 11.47 7.53
CA ILE A 132 -0.74 10.69 6.46
C ILE A 132 -2.26 10.80 6.52
N ILE A 133 -2.85 10.64 7.70
CA ILE A 133 -4.32 10.69 7.87
C ILE A 133 -4.89 12.05 7.52
N TYR A 134 -4.28 13.13 8.02
CA TYR A 134 -4.75 14.51 7.79
C TYR A 134 -4.18 15.13 6.52
N GLY A 135 -3.26 14.46 5.82
CA GLY A 135 -2.61 14.92 4.60
C GLY A 135 -3.45 14.72 3.34
N PHE A 136 -3.16 15.54 2.32
CA PHE A 136 -3.81 15.46 1.02
C PHE A 136 -3.61 14.09 0.36
N ASN A 137 -4.71 13.43 0.00
CA ASN A 137 -4.75 12.10 -0.59
C ASN A 137 -3.97 11.04 0.19
N HIS A 138 -3.66 11.28 1.47
CA HIS A 138 -2.86 10.39 2.33
C HIS A 138 -1.48 10.05 1.74
N TYR A 139 -0.89 10.97 0.99
CA TYR A 139 0.42 10.75 0.37
C TYR A 139 1.53 10.73 1.42
N ILE A 140 2.54 9.91 1.14
CA ILE A 140 3.83 9.92 1.82
C ILE A 140 4.82 10.53 0.83
N ARG A 141 5.24 11.78 1.06
CA ARG A 141 6.14 12.48 0.15
C ARG A 141 7.12 13.34 0.92
N PHE A 142 8.38 13.21 0.54
CA PHE A 142 9.49 14.00 1.03
C PHE A 142 10.13 14.73 -0.15
N ASN A 143 10.70 15.90 0.10
CA ASN A 143 11.50 16.60 -0.90
C ASN A 143 12.93 16.02 -0.98
N SER A 144 13.78 16.58 -1.84
CA SER A 144 15.18 16.14 -2.00
C SER A 144 16.05 16.32 -0.75
N GLN A 145 15.60 17.13 0.21
CA GLN A 145 16.26 17.34 1.51
C GLN A 145 15.73 16.40 2.60
N GLY A 146 14.85 15.47 2.27
CA GLY A 146 14.24 14.57 3.24
C GLY A 146 13.14 15.19 4.11
N ILE A 147 12.63 16.38 3.76
CA ILE A 147 11.60 17.09 4.50
C ILE A 147 10.22 16.65 4.00
N PHE A 148 9.35 16.24 4.93
CA PHE A 148 7.96 15.91 4.61
C PHE A 148 7.20 17.17 4.16
N ASN A 149 6.59 17.12 2.95
CA ASN A 149 6.02 18.30 2.30
C ASN A 149 4.62 18.10 1.70
N VAL A 150 3.84 17.15 2.20
CA VAL A 150 2.46 16.97 1.77
C VAL A 150 1.59 18.10 2.34
N PRO A 151 0.68 18.71 1.58
CA PRO A 151 -0.27 19.69 2.10
C PRO A 151 -1.40 19.02 2.90
N VAL A 152 -2.16 19.84 3.68
CA VAL A 152 -3.32 19.37 4.43
C VAL A 152 -4.41 18.81 3.50
N GLY A 153 -5.06 17.74 3.94
CA GLY A 153 -6.20 17.09 3.30
C GLY A 153 -7.55 17.58 3.82
N LYS A 154 -8.63 16.92 3.36
CA LYS A 154 -10.01 17.31 3.63
C LYS A 154 -10.72 16.44 4.67
N VAL A 155 -10.02 15.48 5.27
CA VAL A 155 -10.58 14.46 6.18
C VAL A 155 -9.87 14.51 7.53
N ASP A 156 -10.40 13.79 8.51
CA ASP A 156 -9.82 13.61 9.83
C ASP A 156 -9.76 12.12 10.24
N TYR A 157 -9.31 11.86 11.48
CA TYR A 157 -9.24 10.52 12.06
C TYR A 157 -10.63 10.05 12.52
N SER A 158 -11.50 9.79 11.55
CA SER A 158 -12.90 9.42 11.72
C SER A 158 -13.09 8.04 12.39
N GLY A 159 -14.32 7.73 12.81
CA GLY A 159 -14.69 6.41 13.35
C GLY A 159 -14.37 5.25 12.38
N SER A 160 -14.54 5.46 11.07
CA SER A 160 -14.15 4.48 10.05
C SER A 160 -12.64 4.21 10.04
N LEU A 161 -11.80 5.24 10.16
CA LEU A 161 -10.34 5.08 10.22
C LEU A 161 -9.89 4.42 11.53
N ARG A 162 -10.55 4.72 12.66
CA ARG A 162 -10.31 4.04 13.96
C ARG A 162 -10.60 2.54 13.85
N LYS A 163 -11.75 2.18 13.26
CA LYS A 163 -12.11 0.78 13.00
C LYS A 163 -11.05 0.09 12.11
N LYS A 164 -10.63 0.72 11.01
CA LYS A 164 -9.56 0.18 10.15
C LYS A 164 -8.24 -0.01 10.91
N THR A 165 -7.87 0.92 11.79
CA THR A 165 -6.68 0.80 12.65
C THR A 165 -6.78 -0.45 13.53
N THR A 166 -7.95 -0.67 14.16
CA THR A 166 -8.19 -1.85 15.01
C THR A 166 -8.09 -3.15 14.21
N GLU A 167 -8.81 -3.25 13.09
CA GLU A 167 -8.82 -4.45 12.24
C GLU A 167 -7.42 -4.76 11.66
N TYR A 168 -6.67 -3.72 11.29
CA TYR A 168 -5.33 -3.86 10.75
C TYR A 168 -4.33 -4.36 11.80
N CYS A 169 -4.35 -3.81 13.02
CA CYS A 169 -3.52 -4.32 14.13
C CYS A 169 -3.87 -5.77 14.49
N GLN A 170 -5.16 -6.12 14.46
CA GLN A 170 -5.61 -7.49 14.73
C GLN A 170 -5.09 -8.47 13.68
N ALA A 171 -5.01 -8.06 12.40
CA ALA A 171 -4.50 -8.90 11.34
C ALA A 171 -3.04 -9.33 11.57
N PHE A 172 -2.19 -8.43 12.07
CA PHE A 172 -0.81 -8.78 12.43
C PHE A 172 -0.74 -9.83 13.55
N LYS A 173 -1.71 -9.83 14.46
CA LYS A 173 -1.76 -10.79 15.59
C LYS A 173 -2.28 -12.16 15.19
N GLN A 174 -2.99 -12.26 14.07
CA GLN A 174 -3.58 -13.51 13.58
C GLN A 174 -2.59 -14.33 12.72
N LYS A 175 -1.42 -13.78 12.41
CA LYS A 175 -0.40 -14.39 11.56
C LYS A 175 0.99 -14.28 12.21
N ASN A 176 1.87 -15.18 11.80
CA ASN A 176 3.30 -15.07 12.09
C ASN A 176 3.92 -14.13 11.04
N VAL A 177 4.17 -12.89 11.43
CA VAL A 177 4.65 -11.86 10.51
C VAL A 177 6.11 -11.56 10.75
N ILE A 178 6.93 -11.69 9.70
CA ILE A 178 8.30 -11.19 9.64
C ILE A 178 8.30 -9.96 8.74
N ILE A 179 9.00 -8.89 9.15
CA ILE A 179 9.14 -7.67 8.34
C ILE A 179 10.61 -7.49 8.01
N THR A 180 10.92 -7.31 6.71
CA THR A 180 12.28 -7.17 6.21
C THR A 180 12.42 -5.94 5.33
N LYS A 181 13.65 -5.38 5.30
CA LYS A 181 13.99 -4.27 4.40
C LYS A 181 15.09 -4.73 3.45
N LYS A 182 14.68 -5.25 2.28
CA LYS A 182 15.62 -5.76 1.28
C LYS A 182 15.20 -5.31 -0.12
N ASP A 183 16.18 -5.14 -1.00
CA ASP A 183 15.91 -5.02 -2.43
C ASP A 183 15.42 -6.37 -2.96
N PHE A 184 14.52 -6.38 -3.95
CA PHE A 184 14.00 -7.61 -4.55
C PHE A 184 15.08 -8.47 -5.22
N ARG A 185 16.25 -7.90 -5.53
CA ARG A 185 17.40 -8.61 -6.09
C ARG A 185 18.14 -9.45 -5.06
N ASP A 186 17.95 -9.18 -3.76
CA ASP A 186 18.61 -9.91 -2.67
C ASP A 186 18.14 -11.36 -2.62
N ASN A 187 19.06 -12.29 -2.90
CA ASN A 187 18.77 -13.73 -2.93
C ASN A 187 18.31 -14.29 -1.57
N SER A 188 18.64 -13.63 -0.47
CA SER A 188 18.23 -14.08 0.86
C SER A 188 16.73 -13.91 1.15
N LEU A 189 15.98 -13.26 0.25
CA LEU A 189 14.52 -13.26 0.28
C LEU A 189 13.93 -14.61 -0.15
N TYR A 190 14.64 -15.35 -0.98
CA TYR A 190 14.16 -16.55 -1.68
C TYR A 190 14.73 -17.81 -1.04
N ALA A 191 14.53 -17.97 0.28
CA ALA A 191 15.10 -19.06 1.05
C ALA A 191 14.19 -20.30 1.14
N ASP A 192 12.88 -20.14 0.95
CA ASP A 192 11.85 -21.17 1.11
C ASP A 192 11.18 -21.50 -0.23
N LYS A 193 11.48 -22.70 -0.77
CA LYS A 193 10.89 -23.15 -2.05
C LYS A 193 9.40 -23.47 -1.97
N GLU A 194 8.90 -23.78 -0.79
CA GLU A 194 7.48 -24.08 -0.57
C GLU A 194 6.62 -22.81 -0.37
N ALA A 195 7.28 -21.67 -0.20
CA ALA A 195 6.57 -20.40 -0.06
C ALA A 195 6.00 -19.90 -1.39
N MET A 196 4.87 -19.20 -1.30
CA MET A 196 4.33 -18.39 -2.39
C MET A 196 5.01 -17.02 -2.39
N TYR A 197 5.55 -16.60 -3.52
CA TYR A 197 6.16 -15.29 -3.70
C TYR A 197 5.21 -14.36 -4.44
N TYR A 198 4.79 -13.27 -3.80
CA TYR A 198 3.95 -12.26 -4.41
C TYR A 198 4.74 -10.99 -4.70
N PHE A 199 4.59 -10.49 -5.93
CA PHE A 199 5.27 -9.30 -6.42
C PHE A 199 4.25 -8.25 -6.86
N ASP A 200 4.38 -7.04 -6.36
CA ASP A 200 3.60 -5.86 -6.75
C ASP A 200 4.54 -4.65 -6.88
N PRO A 201 5.44 -4.66 -7.88
CA PRO A 201 6.43 -3.60 -8.07
C PRO A 201 5.78 -2.28 -8.48
N PRO A 202 6.50 -1.16 -8.46
CA PRO A 202 6.08 0.04 -9.17
C PRO A 202 5.86 -0.25 -10.65
N TYR A 203 4.80 0.32 -11.26
CA TYR A 203 4.44 0.02 -12.64
C TYR A 203 5.11 0.98 -13.62
N LEU A 204 5.92 0.46 -14.55
CA LEU A 204 6.73 1.22 -15.49
C LEU A 204 5.94 2.28 -16.29
N ILE A 205 4.73 1.95 -16.73
CA ILE A 205 3.92 2.77 -17.64
C ILE A 205 2.84 3.61 -16.92
N THR A 206 2.87 3.71 -15.58
CA THR A 206 1.88 4.47 -14.84
C THR A 206 2.51 5.70 -14.15
N GLN A 207 1.74 6.83 -14.13
CA GLN A 207 2.19 8.11 -13.58
C GLN A 207 1.93 8.22 -12.06
N ALA A 208 2.34 7.25 -11.27
CA ALA A 208 2.26 7.39 -9.82
C ALA A 208 3.56 8.03 -9.27
N PRO A 209 3.49 8.93 -8.27
CA PRO A 209 4.69 9.60 -7.74
C PRO A 209 5.79 8.65 -7.26
N TYR A 210 5.44 7.46 -6.81
CA TYR A 210 6.40 6.43 -6.34
C TYR A 210 6.99 5.59 -7.50
N ASN A 211 6.44 5.69 -8.72
CA ASN A 211 6.99 5.01 -9.90
C ASN A 211 8.15 5.78 -10.53
N ALA A 212 8.38 7.04 -10.12
CA ALA A 212 9.40 7.90 -10.74
C ALA A 212 10.83 7.36 -10.65
N SER A 213 11.10 6.45 -9.70
CA SER A 213 12.39 5.79 -9.53
C SER A 213 12.47 4.40 -10.18
N TRP A 214 11.36 3.87 -10.71
CA TRP A 214 11.33 2.56 -11.37
C TRP A 214 11.66 2.71 -12.86
N THR A 215 12.73 2.08 -13.29
CA THR A 215 13.28 2.18 -14.63
C THR A 215 13.02 0.94 -15.47
N GLU A 216 13.25 1.01 -16.79
CA GLU A 216 13.23 -0.18 -17.65
C GLU A 216 14.27 -1.22 -17.24
N LEU A 217 15.39 -0.78 -16.65
CA LEU A 217 16.40 -1.70 -16.11
C LEU A 217 15.85 -2.45 -14.89
N ASP A 218 15.16 -1.76 -13.99
CA ASP A 218 14.53 -2.40 -12.82
C ASP A 218 13.46 -3.40 -13.26
N GLU A 219 12.65 -3.05 -14.26
CA GLU A 219 11.64 -3.95 -14.85
C GLU A 219 12.31 -5.20 -15.43
N LYS A 220 13.39 -5.03 -16.21
CA LYS A 220 14.14 -6.15 -16.78
C LYS A 220 14.75 -7.04 -15.71
N ASP A 221 15.43 -6.43 -14.71
CA ASP A 221 16.02 -7.19 -13.60
C ASP A 221 14.97 -8.00 -12.84
N LEU A 222 13.74 -7.45 -12.68
CA LEU A 222 12.65 -8.17 -12.06
C LEU A 222 12.21 -9.37 -12.90
N LEU A 223 11.99 -9.18 -14.21
CA LEU A 223 11.57 -10.26 -15.10
C LEU A 223 12.64 -11.37 -15.20
N ASP A 224 13.92 -11.00 -15.29
CA ASP A 224 15.05 -11.93 -15.26
C ASP A 224 15.10 -12.72 -13.93
N LYS A 225 14.82 -12.04 -12.80
CA LYS A 225 14.73 -12.67 -11.47
C LYS A 225 13.58 -13.69 -11.43
N LEU A 226 12.41 -13.34 -11.96
CA LEU A 226 11.25 -14.24 -11.98
C LEU A 226 11.50 -15.47 -12.87
N GLU A 227 12.16 -15.32 -14.02
CA GLU A 227 12.56 -16.44 -14.85
C GLU A 227 13.55 -17.39 -14.12
N LYS A 228 14.47 -16.80 -13.34
CA LYS A 228 15.39 -17.60 -12.52
C LYS A 228 14.64 -18.38 -11.45
N LEU A 229 13.72 -17.72 -10.72
CA LEU A 229 12.90 -18.34 -9.69
C LEU A 229 12.05 -19.48 -10.27
N ASP A 230 11.47 -19.29 -11.46
CA ASP A 230 10.72 -20.33 -12.17
C ASP A 230 11.58 -21.55 -12.49
N LYS A 231 12.76 -21.34 -13.10
CA LYS A 231 13.73 -22.43 -13.41
C LYS A 231 14.19 -23.18 -12.15
N GLU A 232 14.22 -22.52 -11.01
CA GLU A 232 14.60 -23.08 -9.72
C GLU A 232 13.41 -23.74 -8.98
N GLY A 233 12.19 -23.68 -9.54
CA GLY A 233 10.98 -24.33 -9.03
C GLY A 233 10.24 -23.55 -7.96
N TYR A 234 10.50 -22.23 -7.81
CA TYR A 234 9.72 -21.36 -6.92
C TYR A 234 8.37 -20.97 -7.54
N LYS A 235 7.33 -20.87 -6.73
CA LYS A 235 6.01 -20.38 -7.16
C LYS A 235 5.89 -18.89 -6.97
N PHE A 236 5.47 -18.17 -8.01
CA PHE A 236 5.25 -16.74 -7.92
C PHE A 236 3.96 -16.25 -8.56
N ALA A 237 3.47 -15.10 -8.09
CA ALA A 237 2.46 -14.28 -8.73
C ALA A 237 2.92 -12.83 -8.82
N LEU A 238 2.87 -12.25 -10.02
CA LEU A 238 3.23 -10.88 -10.31
C LEU A 238 1.98 -10.08 -10.66
N SER A 239 1.66 -9.04 -9.86
CA SER A 239 0.72 -7.98 -10.26
C SER A 239 1.44 -6.93 -11.06
N ASN A 240 0.93 -6.55 -12.22
CA ASN A 240 1.49 -5.45 -13.02
C ASN A 240 0.43 -4.90 -13.99
N VAL A 241 0.79 -3.86 -14.77
CA VAL A 241 -0.06 -3.23 -15.79
C VAL A 241 0.57 -3.41 -17.16
N ILE A 242 -0.13 -4.10 -18.06
CA ILE A 242 0.33 -4.30 -19.45
C ILE A 242 0.06 -3.08 -20.30
N GLU A 243 -1.11 -2.44 -20.16
CA GLU A 243 -1.50 -1.25 -20.94
C GLU A 243 -2.14 -0.20 -20.02
N SER A 244 -1.78 1.07 -20.22
CA SER A 244 -2.36 2.21 -19.51
C SER A 244 -2.30 3.47 -20.36
N ASN A 245 -3.43 4.17 -20.54
CA ASN A 245 -3.50 5.46 -21.27
C ASN A 245 -2.85 5.41 -22.68
N GLY A 246 -3.00 4.31 -23.39
CA GLY A 246 -2.42 4.13 -24.74
C GLY A 246 -0.93 3.76 -24.74
N GLN A 247 -0.30 3.63 -23.60
CA GLN A 247 1.05 3.10 -23.47
C GLN A 247 1.02 1.61 -23.17
N THR A 248 1.96 0.85 -23.73
CA THR A 248 2.11 -0.59 -23.51
C THR A 248 3.48 -0.88 -22.87
N ASN A 249 3.51 -1.72 -21.85
CA ASN A 249 4.74 -2.29 -21.33
C ASN A 249 5.15 -3.48 -22.22
N GLU A 250 5.91 -3.21 -23.28
CA GLU A 250 6.29 -4.21 -24.28
C GLU A 250 7.22 -5.29 -23.68
N LEU A 251 8.06 -4.96 -22.69
CA LEU A 251 8.91 -5.92 -21.98
C LEU A 251 8.03 -6.95 -21.26
N LEU A 252 7.12 -6.46 -20.42
CA LEU A 252 6.20 -7.31 -19.69
C LEU A 252 5.30 -8.13 -20.62
N LYS A 253 4.75 -7.51 -21.66
CA LYS A 253 3.84 -8.15 -22.60
C LYS A 253 4.50 -9.30 -23.37
N LYS A 254 5.78 -9.13 -23.74
CA LYS A 254 6.56 -10.18 -24.39
C LYS A 254 6.87 -11.32 -23.43
N TRP A 255 7.33 -10.98 -22.23
CA TRP A 255 7.71 -11.93 -21.18
C TRP A 255 6.50 -12.77 -20.69
N ALA A 256 5.36 -12.14 -20.48
CA ALA A 256 4.13 -12.74 -19.97
C ALA A 256 3.57 -13.87 -20.86
N LYS A 257 3.98 -13.97 -22.14
CA LYS A 257 3.56 -15.05 -23.06
C LYS A 257 3.96 -16.44 -22.59
N ASN A 258 4.94 -16.54 -21.70
CA ASN A 258 5.45 -17.80 -21.16
C ASN A 258 4.70 -18.26 -19.91
N TYR A 259 3.74 -17.47 -19.42
CA TYR A 259 3.09 -17.65 -18.12
C TYR A 259 1.57 -17.53 -18.21
N ASN A 260 0.87 -17.88 -17.13
CA ASN A 260 -0.58 -17.71 -17.05
C ASN A 260 -0.90 -16.23 -16.77
N VAL A 261 -1.70 -15.60 -17.63
CA VAL A 261 -2.08 -14.19 -17.52
C VAL A 261 -3.56 -14.06 -17.18
N ILE A 262 -3.87 -13.48 -16.03
CA ILE A 262 -5.22 -13.26 -15.52
C ILE A 262 -5.48 -11.76 -15.53
N TYR A 263 -6.49 -11.32 -16.29
CA TYR A 263 -6.89 -9.92 -16.34
C TYR A 263 -7.76 -9.57 -15.13
N LEU A 264 -7.35 -8.53 -14.39
CA LEU A 264 -8.07 -8.03 -13.22
C LEU A 264 -8.96 -6.86 -13.61
N ASN A 265 -10.24 -6.93 -13.24
CA ASN A 265 -11.21 -5.89 -13.56
C ASN A 265 -11.14 -4.74 -12.54
N ARG A 266 -10.41 -3.68 -12.85
CA ARG A 266 -10.39 -2.45 -12.07
C ARG A 266 -10.94 -1.29 -12.87
N LYS A 267 -12.06 -0.71 -12.41
CA LYS A 267 -12.52 0.60 -12.90
C LYS A 267 -11.72 1.68 -12.17
N TYR A 268 -10.78 2.32 -12.84
CA TYR A 268 -10.08 3.49 -12.32
C TYR A 268 -10.99 4.72 -12.47
N LEU A 269 -11.55 5.17 -11.36
CA LEU A 269 -12.15 6.50 -11.27
C LEU A 269 -11.00 7.48 -10.96
N ASN A 270 -10.68 8.34 -11.92
CA ASN A 270 -9.71 9.42 -11.69
C ASN A 270 -10.21 10.31 -10.56
N SER A 271 -9.37 10.55 -9.55
CA SER A 271 -9.63 11.46 -8.43
C SER A 271 -9.71 12.94 -8.84
N ASN A 272 -9.45 13.27 -10.11
CA ASN A 272 -9.60 14.61 -10.66
C ASN A 272 -11.03 14.83 -11.16
N TYR A 273 -11.83 15.53 -10.38
CA TYR A 273 -13.23 15.92 -10.65
C TYR A 273 -13.45 16.67 -11.98
N ARG A 274 -12.40 17.07 -12.69
CA ARG A 274 -12.43 17.87 -13.93
C ARG A 274 -12.16 17.11 -15.23
N LYS A 275 -11.75 15.84 -15.18
CA LYS A 275 -11.53 15.03 -16.38
C LYS A 275 -12.38 13.76 -16.33
N LYS A 276 -13.43 13.70 -17.15
CA LYS A 276 -14.28 12.52 -17.40
C LYS A 276 -13.56 11.37 -18.17
N ASN A 277 -12.26 11.34 -18.19
CA ASN A 277 -11.53 10.27 -18.86
C ASN A 277 -11.38 9.10 -17.90
N ILE A 278 -12.12 8.03 -18.17
CA ILE A 278 -11.92 6.73 -17.56
C ILE A 278 -10.54 6.24 -18.05
N THR A 279 -9.57 6.22 -17.15
CA THR A 279 -8.28 5.59 -17.45
C THR A 279 -8.52 4.08 -17.55
N ILE A 280 -8.45 3.54 -18.74
CA ILE A 280 -8.53 2.09 -18.96
C ILE A 280 -7.10 1.57 -18.78
N ALA A 281 -6.82 0.97 -17.64
CA ALA A 281 -5.59 0.23 -17.43
C ALA A 281 -5.90 -1.26 -17.45
N LYS A 282 -5.11 -2.05 -18.19
CA LYS A 282 -5.17 -3.51 -18.17
C LYS A 282 -4.24 -4.00 -17.07
N GLU A 283 -4.76 -4.11 -15.86
CA GLU A 283 -4.06 -4.70 -14.73
C GLU A 283 -4.17 -6.23 -14.80
N VAL A 284 -3.07 -6.91 -14.57
CA VAL A 284 -2.95 -8.37 -14.68
C VAL A 284 -2.32 -8.97 -13.43
N LEU A 285 -2.66 -10.23 -13.18
CA LEU A 285 -1.90 -11.14 -12.32
C LEU A 285 -1.26 -12.20 -13.23
N ILE A 286 0.04 -12.36 -13.14
CA ILE A 286 0.81 -13.32 -13.93
C ILE A 286 1.37 -14.37 -12.98
N THR A 287 1.12 -15.66 -13.25
CA THR A 287 1.56 -16.77 -12.40
C THR A 287 2.32 -17.82 -13.21
N ASN A 288 3.31 -18.47 -12.57
CA ASN A 288 4.04 -19.60 -13.15
C ASN A 288 3.45 -20.97 -12.75
N TYR A 289 2.24 -20.98 -12.20
CA TYR A 289 1.50 -22.18 -11.83
C TYR A 289 0.07 -22.11 -12.40
N GLU A 290 -0.56 -23.27 -12.62
CA GLU A 290 -1.96 -23.35 -13.00
C GLU A 290 -2.86 -22.90 -11.85
N VAL A 291 -3.74 -21.96 -12.14
CA VAL A 291 -4.70 -21.48 -11.17
C VAL A 291 -5.95 -22.36 -11.20
N LYS A 292 -6.21 -23.03 -10.08
CA LYS A 292 -7.47 -23.74 -9.85
C LYS A 292 -8.40 -22.80 -9.06
N ILE A 293 -9.48 -22.36 -9.70
CA ILE A 293 -10.55 -21.63 -9.00
C ILE A 293 -11.49 -22.71 -8.47
N ASP A 294 -11.59 -22.84 -7.13
CA ASP A 294 -12.65 -23.64 -6.52
C ASP A 294 -13.98 -22.92 -6.85
N GLU A 295 -14.88 -23.58 -7.60
CA GLU A 295 -16.22 -23.09 -7.96
C GLU A 295 -17.12 -22.89 -6.73
#